data_db5dbba6ca9d0826ce1da02e3a5b9255
#
_entry.id   db5dbba6ca9d0826ce1da02e3a5b9255
#
_cell.length_a   1.000
_cell.length_b   1.000
_cell.length_c   1.000
_cell.angle_alpha   90.00
_cell.angle_beta   90.00
_cell.angle_gamma   90.00
#
_symmetry.space_group_name_H-M   'P 1'
#
loop_
_entity.id
_entity.type
_entity.pdbx_description
1 polymer ?
#
loop_
_entity_poly.entity_id
_entity_poly.type
_entity_poly.pdbx_seq_one_letter_code
_entity_poly.pdbx_strand_id
1 'polypeptide(L)'
;MIDEQRFLELESIVKNMVKVGIVESFNEDNGTARVVFEDANLKSYDLPIMVKQTKDNKDYWVPDIDEPVICIFLPTGIESGFILGAYYNQKDKPPVIDQNKRTVKFKDGTIIEYDRKQHKLTA
;
A
#
# COMPACT_ATOMS: atom_id res chain seq x y z
N MET A 1 -31.48 -6.23 -19.61
CA MET A 1 -31.51 -4.93 -18.92
C MET A 1 -31.23 -5.13 -17.44
N ILE A 2 -30.34 -4.32 -16.87
CA ILE A 2 -30.06 -4.35 -15.44
C ILE A 2 -31.08 -3.49 -14.73
N ASP A 3 -31.73 -4.02 -13.69
CA ASP A 3 -32.67 -3.22 -12.91
C ASP A 3 -31.93 -2.22 -12.01
N GLU A 4 -32.66 -1.30 -11.42
CA GLU A 4 -32.08 -0.22 -10.62
C GLU A 4 -31.30 -0.75 -9.43
N GLN A 5 -31.78 -1.78 -8.76
CA GLN A 5 -31.12 -2.36 -7.59
C GLN A 5 -29.79 -3.01 -7.98
N ARG A 6 -29.75 -3.74 -9.09
CA ARG A 6 -28.52 -4.36 -9.59
C ARG A 6 -27.50 -3.33 -10.03
N PHE A 7 -27.99 -2.22 -10.62
CA PHE A 7 -27.11 -1.11 -10.98
C PHE A 7 -26.47 -0.49 -9.74
N LEU A 8 -27.23 -0.28 -8.67
CA LEU A 8 -26.74 0.27 -7.42
C LEU A 8 -25.73 -0.67 -6.75
N GLU A 9 -25.96 -1.97 -6.83
CA GLU A 9 -25.01 -2.96 -6.32
C GLU A 9 -23.69 -2.92 -7.07
N LEU A 10 -23.73 -2.85 -8.41
CA LEU A 10 -22.54 -2.72 -9.23
C LEU A 10 -21.78 -1.43 -8.93
N GLU A 11 -22.51 -0.34 -8.80
CA GLU A 11 -21.92 0.96 -8.46
C GLU A 11 -21.19 0.89 -7.12
N SER A 12 -21.80 0.25 -6.13
CA SER A 12 -21.19 0.08 -4.80
C SER A 12 -19.92 -0.76 -4.88
N ILE A 13 -19.92 -1.85 -5.63
CA ILE A 13 -18.74 -2.69 -5.82
C ILE A 13 -17.62 -1.90 -6.45
N VAL A 14 -17.89 -1.17 -7.52
CA VAL A 14 -16.89 -0.37 -8.22
C VAL A 14 -16.29 0.69 -7.30
N LYS A 15 -17.12 1.38 -6.54
CA LYS A 15 -16.65 2.42 -5.59
C LYS A 15 -15.76 1.86 -4.50
N ASN A 16 -15.95 0.60 -4.12
CA ASN A 16 -15.23 -0.02 -3.02
C ASN A 16 -14.06 -0.88 -3.47
N MET A 17 -13.78 -0.97 -4.77
CA MET A 17 -12.69 -1.81 -5.27
C MET A 17 -11.31 -1.23 -4.98
N VAL A 18 -11.17 0.08 -4.98
CA VAL A 18 -9.90 0.76 -4.68
C VAL A 18 -10.16 1.82 -3.63
N LYS A 19 -9.40 1.77 -2.55
CA LYS A 19 -9.52 2.73 -1.46
C LYS A 19 -8.15 3.16 -0.98
N VAL A 20 -8.07 4.39 -0.50
CA VAL A 20 -6.87 4.89 0.18
C VAL A 20 -7.18 5.05 1.67
N GLY A 21 -6.17 4.85 2.48
CA GLY A 21 -6.33 4.97 3.92
C GLY A 21 -5.00 5.07 4.61
N ILE A 22 -5.06 5.07 5.93
CA ILE A 22 -3.89 5.25 6.78
C ILE A 22 -3.74 4.01 7.67
N VAL A 23 -2.53 3.50 7.77
CA VAL A 23 -2.25 2.30 8.57
C VAL A 23 -2.46 2.61 10.04
N GLU A 24 -3.30 1.82 10.70
CA GLU A 24 -3.58 1.94 12.12
C GLU A 24 -2.75 0.98 12.96
N SER A 25 -2.59 -0.25 12.47
CA SER A 25 -1.87 -1.30 13.19
C SER A 25 -1.36 -2.33 12.19
N PHE A 26 -0.44 -3.17 12.63
CA PHE A 26 0.09 -4.24 11.78
C PHE A 26 0.33 -5.51 12.59
N ASN A 27 0.40 -6.64 11.89
CA ASN A 27 0.76 -7.92 12.45
C ASN A 27 1.95 -8.47 11.65
N GLU A 28 3.12 -8.43 12.24
CA GLU A 28 4.36 -8.83 11.59
C GLU A 28 4.39 -10.32 11.27
N ASP A 29 3.84 -11.15 12.14
CA ASP A 29 3.86 -12.60 11.98
C ASP A 29 3.06 -13.04 10.76
N ASN A 30 1.95 -12.36 10.49
CA ASN A 30 1.05 -12.72 9.40
C ASN A 30 1.27 -11.90 8.13
N GLY A 31 2.07 -10.83 8.20
CA GLY A 31 2.25 -9.94 7.05
C GLY A 31 0.98 -9.19 6.68
N THR A 32 0.24 -8.73 7.68
CA THR A 32 -1.03 -8.01 7.49
C THR A 32 -1.02 -6.69 8.22
N ALA A 33 -1.95 -5.81 7.85
CA ALA A 33 -2.14 -4.54 8.54
C ALA A 33 -3.60 -4.11 8.44
N ARG A 34 -4.02 -3.28 9.40
CA ARG A 34 -5.33 -2.65 9.40
C ARG A 34 -5.22 -1.20 8.97
N VAL A 35 -6.20 -0.77 8.18
CA VAL A 35 -6.21 0.54 7.55
C VAL A 35 -7.51 1.25 7.91
N VAL A 36 -7.41 2.54 8.24
CA VAL A 36 -8.56 3.42 8.42
C VAL A 36 -8.78 4.16 7.11
N PHE A 37 -9.96 3.99 6.51
CA PHE A 37 -10.29 4.64 5.24
C PHE A 37 -10.76 6.06 5.48
N GLU A 38 -10.30 6.98 4.63
CA GLU A 38 -10.57 8.40 4.78
C GLU A 38 -12.04 8.76 4.56
N ASP A 39 -12.68 8.07 3.63
CA ASP A 39 -14.02 8.45 3.16
C ASP A 39 -15.14 8.13 4.15
N ALA A 40 -14.95 7.20 5.08
CA ALA A 40 -16.02 6.75 5.95
C ALA A 40 -15.60 6.50 7.39
N ASN A 41 -14.37 6.86 7.78
CA ASN A 41 -13.81 6.50 9.10
C ASN A 41 -13.94 5.00 9.38
N LEU A 42 -13.98 4.21 8.33
CA LEU A 42 -14.16 2.78 8.41
C LEU A 42 -12.82 2.09 8.57
N LYS A 43 -12.75 1.14 9.48
CA LYS A 43 -11.54 0.34 9.66
C LYS A 43 -11.64 -0.93 8.83
N SER A 44 -10.53 -1.34 8.24
CA SER A 44 -10.48 -2.59 7.51
C SER A 44 -10.33 -3.78 8.46
N TYR A 45 -10.56 -4.97 7.93
CA TYR A 45 -10.05 -6.20 8.53
C TYR A 45 -8.53 -6.23 8.41
N ASP A 46 -7.90 -7.31 8.87
CA ASP A 46 -6.48 -7.52 8.64
C ASP A 46 -6.25 -7.80 7.17
N LEU A 47 -5.62 -6.86 6.47
CA LEU A 47 -5.40 -6.96 5.03
C LEU A 47 -3.99 -7.49 4.76
N PRO A 48 -3.85 -8.54 3.94
CA PRO A 48 -2.53 -8.98 3.51
C PRO A 48 -1.77 -7.87 2.79
N ILE A 49 -0.47 -7.81 3.05
CA ILE A 49 0.41 -6.84 2.40
C ILE A 49 0.97 -7.51 1.15
N MET A 50 0.77 -6.85 0.00
CA MET A 50 1.25 -7.37 -1.27
C MET A 50 2.77 -7.34 -1.33
N VAL A 51 3.36 -8.45 -1.72
CA VAL A 51 4.79 -8.58 -1.94
C VAL A 51 5.02 -9.23 -3.29
N LYS A 52 6.26 -9.21 -3.73
CA LYS A 52 6.60 -9.72 -5.05
C LYS A 52 6.63 -11.25 -5.09
N GLN A 53 7.18 -11.88 -4.07
CA GLN A 53 7.30 -13.35 -3.98
C GLN A 53 7.15 -13.83 -2.56
N THR A 54 6.55 -15.01 -2.37
CA THR A 54 6.21 -15.53 -1.03
C THR A 54 6.60 -16.98 -0.79
N LYS A 55 7.10 -17.70 -1.78
CA LYS A 55 7.32 -19.14 -1.63
C LYS A 55 8.78 -19.48 -1.38
N ASP A 56 9.57 -19.66 -2.41
CA ASP A 56 10.99 -20.01 -2.26
C ASP A 56 11.83 -18.74 -2.06
N ASN A 57 11.65 -17.78 -2.98
CA ASN A 57 12.13 -16.42 -2.74
C ASN A 57 11.05 -15.65 -2.02
N LYS A 58 11.42 -14.87 -1.02
CA LYS A 58 10.46 -14.12 -0.21
C LYS A 58 10.88 -12.68 -0.07
N ASP A 59 9.91 -11.79 -0.24
CA ASP A 59 10.09 -10.38 0.07
C ASP A 59 9.30 -10.05 1.34
N TYR A 60 9.79 -9.10 2.10
CA TYR A 60 9.14 -8.69 3.34
C TYR A 60 9.17 -7.18 3.49
N TRP A 61 8.03 -6.61 3.76
CA TRP A 61 7.90 -5.23 4.18
C TRP A 61 6.60 -5.06 4.94
N VAL A 62 6.59 -4.15 5.90
CA VAL A 62 5.40 -3.80 6.67
C VAL A 62 5.31 -2.29 6.69
N PRO A 63 4.17 -1.69 6.32
CA PRO A 63 4.03 -0.24 6.39
C PRO A 63 4.10 0.26 7.82
N ASP A 64 4.55 1.49 7.98
CA ASP A 64 4.59 2.14 9.28
C ASP A 64 3.18 2.60 9.70
N ILE A 65 2.97 2.76 11.00
CA ILE A 65 1.73 3.34 11.51
C ILE A 65 1.65 4.78 11.01
N ASP A 66 0.46 5.20 10.61
CA ASP A 66 0.14 6.50 10.01
C ASP A 66 0.63 6.67 8.57
N GLU A 67 1.14 5.62 7.95
CA GLU A 67 1.56 5.67 6.56
C GLU A 67 0.34 5.58 5.63
N PRO A 68 0.21 6.47 4.63
CA PRO A 68 -0.88 6.37 3.66
C PRO A 68 -0.61 5.24 2.67
N VAL A 69 -1.63 4.42 2.46
CA VAL A 69 -1.55 3.25 1.59
C VAL A 69 -2.73 3.16 0.65
N ILE A 70 -2.54 2.47 -0.47
CA ILE A 70 -3.59 2.14 -1.43
C ILE A 70 -3.97 0.68 -1.23
N CYS A 71 -5.27 0.43 -1.11
CA CYS A 71 -5.82 -0.90 -0.94
C CYS A 71 -6.71 -1.27 -2.12
N ILE A 72 -6.71 -2.54 -2.47
CA ILE A 72 -7.56 -3.09 -3.51
C ILE A 72 -8.43 -4.18 -2.89
N PHE A 73 -9.70 -4.24 -3.29
CA PHE A 73 -10.66 -5.20 -2.78
C PHE A 73 -11.26 -6.02 -3.90
N LEU A 74 -11.43 -7.31 -3.65
CA LEU A 74 -12.14 -8.18 -4.58
C LEU A 74 -13.63 -7.87 -4.52
N PRO A 75 -14.38 -8.13 -5.60
CA PRO A 75 -15.82 -7.85 -5.63
C PRO A 75 -16.63 -8.59 -4.57
N THR A 76 -16.04 -9.58 -3.93
CA THR A 76 -16.71 -10.44 -2.95
C THR A 76 -16.91 -9.79 -1.59
N GLY A 77 -16.24 -8.68 -1.29
CA GLY A 77 -16.41 -7.96 -0.03
C GLY A 77 -15.17 -7.25 0.46
N ILE A 78 -15.36 -6.39 1.46
CA ILE A 78 -14.28 -5.59 2.04
C ILE A 78 -13.32 -6.41 2.91
N GLU A 79 -13.69 -7.62 3.27
CA GLU A 79 -12.80 -8.55 3.96
C GLU A 79 -11.81 -9.22 3.01
N SER A 80 -12.01 -9.09 1.71
CA SER A 80 -11.19 -9.72 0.67
C SER A 80 -10.29 -8.68 0.01
N GLY A 81 -9.57 -7.90 0.80
CA GLY A 81 -8.72 -6.84 0.29
C GLY A 81 -7.24 -7.09 0.52
N PHE A 82 -6.43 -6.26 -0.14
CA PHE A 82 -4.97 -6.32 -0.06
C PHE A 82 -4.41 -4.91 -0.02
N ILE A 83 -3.28 -4.73 0.67
CA ILE A 83 -2.54 -3.47 0.64
C ILE A 83 -1.54 -3.55 -0.50
N LEU A 84 -1.66 -2.65 -1.48
CA LEU A 84 -0.76 -2.60 -2.64
C LEU A 84 0.56 -1.92 -2.33
N GLY A 85 0.53 -0.80 -1.63
CA GLY A 85 1.73 -0.04 -1.35
C GLY A 85 1.43 1.32 -0.77
N ALA A 86 2.49 2.07 -0.50
CA ALA A 86 2.42 3.42 0.04
C ALA A 86 2.68 4.44 -1.06
N TYR A 87 2.39 5.71 -0.77
CA TYR A 87 2.65 6.81 -1.69
C TYR A 87 3.02 8.05 -0.90
N TYR A 88 3.70 8.98 -1.58
CA TYR A 88 4.12 10.24 -0.95
C TYR A 88 2.96 11.22 -0.85
N ASN A 89 3.04 12.08 0.16
CA ASN A 89 2.09 13.16 0.37
C ASN A 89 2.83 14.42 0.81
N GLN A 90 2.10 15.44 1.26
CA GLN A 90 2.74 16.69 1.69
C GLN A 90 3.52 16.55 2.99
N LYS A 91 3.14 15.60 3.83
CA LYS A 91 3.81 15.34 5.10
C LYS A 91 5.08 14.50 4.92
N ASP A 92 4.98 13.45 4.13
CA ASP A 92 6.08 12.52 3.88
C ASP A 92 6.49 12.62 2.42
N LYS A 93 7.64 13.24 2.19
CA LYS A 93 8.12 13.55 0.84
C LYS A 93 9.21 12.57 0.40
N PRO A 94 9.45 12.48 -0.92
CA PRO A 94 10.54 11.64 -1.43
C PRO A 94 11.89 12.00 -0.78
N PRO A 95 12.74 10.99 -0.56
CA PRO A 95 14.05 11.22 0.08
C PRO A 95 15.06 11.91 -0.84
N VAL A 96 14.84 11.84 -2.15
CA VAL A 96 15.72 12.49 -3.14
C VAL A 96 14.86 13.11 -4.25
N ILE A 97 15.41 14.15 -4.90
CA ILE A 97 14.76 14.85 -6.02
C ILE A 97 15.67 14.70 -7.24
N ASP A 98 15.79 13.50 -7.76
CA ASP A 98 16.66 13.21 -8.91
C ASP A 98 16.18 11.93 -9.59
N GLN A 99 15.70 12.05 -10.83
CA GLN A 99 15.19 10.90 -11.55
C GLN A 99 16.28 9.89 -11.95
N ASN A 100 17.55 10.28 -11.90
CA ASN A 100 18.67 9.39 -12.20
C ASN A 100 19.02 8.46 -11.05
N LYS A 101 18.44 8.71 -9.89
CA LYS A 101 18.72 7.93 -8.69
C LYS A 101 17.55 7.01 -8.35
N ARG A 102 17.88 5.80 -7.94
CA ARG A 102 16.95 4.88 -7.35
C ARG A 102 17.39 4.60 -5.93
N THR A 103 16.58 5.02 -4.96
CA THR A 103 16.99 5.10 -3.56
C THR A 103 16.03 4.33 -2.68
N VAL A 104 16.57 3.55 -1.75
CA VAL A 104 15.82 2.98 -0.64
C VAL A 104 16.41 3.55 0.64
N LYS A 105 15.57 4.23 1.42
CA LYS A 105 15.97 4.84 2.68
C LYS A 105 15.33 4.10 3.83
N PHE A 106 16.11 3.82 4.86
CA PHE A 106 15.62 3.16 6.08
C PHE A 106 15.46 4.17 7.21
N LYS A 107 14.68 3.79 8.21
CA LYS A 107 14.36 4.66 9.35
C LYS A 107 15.60 5.19 10.06
N ASP A 108 16.63 4.38 10.16
CA ASP A 108 17.89 4.73 10.84
C ASP A 108 18.82 5.62 10.01
N GLY A 109 18.38 5.99 8.80
CA GLY A 109 19.17 6.82 7.89
C GLY A 109 20.02 6.06 6.89
N THR A 110 20.06 4.73 6.99
CA THR A 110 20.77 3.90 6.01
C THR A 110 20.13 4.04 4.64
N ILE A 111 20.95 4.13 3.60
CA ILE A 111 20.51 4.32 2.23
C ILE A 111 21.17 3.30 1.32
N ILE A 112 20.35 2.70 0.42
CA ILE A 112 20.85 1.93 -0.71
C ILE A 112 20.44 2.69 -1.96
N GLU A 113 21.40 3.08 -2.78
CA GLU A 113 21.14 3.98 -3.90
C GLU A 113 21.97 3.61 -5.12
N TYR A 114 21.34 3.69 -6.30
CA TYR A 114 22.05 3.62 -7.56
C TYR A 114 21.84 4.91 -8.33
N ASP A 115 22.93 5.52 -8.76
CA ASP A 115 22.94 6.71 -9.59
C ASP A 115 23.36 6.31 -11.03
N ARG A 116 22.39 6.32 -11.94
CA ARG A 116 22.64 5.90 -13.34
C ARG A 116 23.48 6.91 -14.12
N LYS A 117 23.51 8.17 -13.68
CA LYS A 117 24.29 9.20 -14.35
C LYS A 117 25.78 9.04 -14.05
N GLN A 118 26.09 8.73 -12.80
CA GLN A 118 27.47 8.54 -12.35
C GLN A 118 27.88 7.06 -12.35
N HIS A 119 26.97 6.13 -12.63
CA HIS A 119 27.18 4.69 -12.56
C HIS A 119 27.69 4.24 -11.20
N LYS A 120 27.10 4.80 -10.14
CA LYS A 120 27.58 4.58 -8.77
C LYS A 120 26.51 3.90 -7.91
N LEU A 121 26.90 2.80 -7.27
CA LEU A 121 26.09 2.12 -6.26
C LEU A 121 26.62 2.52 -4.89
N THR A 122 25.71 3.01 -4.03
CA THR A 122 26.02 3.37 -2.64
C THR A 122 25.19 2.49 -1.73
N ALA A 123 25.81 1.95 -0.71
CA ALA A 123 25.15 1.13 0.30
C ALA A 123 25.51 1.60 1.71
#